data_27888bb281e6b2a10eb5c02e643c7f4b
#
_entry.id   27888bb281e6b2a10eb5c02e643c7f4b
#
_cell.length_a   1.000
_cell.length_b   1.000
_cell.length_c   1.000
_cell.angle_alpha   90.00
_cell.angle_beta   90.00
_cell.angle_gamma   90.00
#
_symmetry.space_group_name_H-M   'P 1'
#
loop_
_entity.id
_entity.type
_entity.pdbx_description
1 polymer ?
#
loop_
_entity_poly.entity_id
_entity_poly.type
_entity_poly.pdbx_seq_one_letter_code
_entity_poly.pdbx_strand_id
1 'polypeptide(L)'
;SNREIWERVPSDEVGLAAYFEKHHSDYHWKVPRYKGIVLHTTTKKLGKQARKFLKSLPEEEWQNAIRPTFNAKTRQVQAEQGLFAPGDNAYVDEEIFKKGKTEPMTSFPFTTFLGEKVKGPETYQEVRGLLVGDYQNYLEERWIAQLRSTAKVEINQEVLKTVNKH
;
A
#
# COMPACT_ATOMS: atom_id res chain seq x y z
N SER A 1 -21.70 18.53 -8.05
CA SER A 1 -22.04 18.75 -6.65
C SER A 1 -21.11 17.95 -5.74
N ASN A 2 -21.13 18.30 -4.47
CA ASN A 2 -20.37 17.56 -3.45
C ASN A 2 -20.69 16.08 -3.45
N ARG A 3 -21.97 15.75 -3.57
CA ARG A 3 -22.43 14.38 -3.55
C ARG A 3 -21.82 13.57 -4.69
N GLU A 4 -21.76 14.14 -5.87
CA GLU A 4 -21.16 13.47 -7.02
C GLU A 4 -19.67 13.21 -6.80
N ILE A 5 -18.96 14.19 -6.21
CA ILE A 5 -17.55 14.05 -5.86
C ILE A 5 -17.35 12.89 -4.87
N TRP A 6 -18.15 12.86 -3.80
CA TRP A 6 -18.04 11.82 -2.77
C TRP A 6 -18.36 10.42 -3.31
N GLU A 7 -19.34 10.30 -4.18
CA GLU A 7 -19.73 9.02 -4.78
C GLU A 7 -18.69 8.51 -5.78
N ARG A 8 -18.04 9.42 -6.50
CA ARG A 8 -17.11 9.07 -7.58
C ARG A 8 -15.71 8.71 -7.10
N VAL A 9 -15.24 9.32 -6.03
CA VAL A 9 -13.84 9.17 -5.58
C VAL A 9 -13.41 7.72 -5.38
N PRO A 10 -14.18 6.85 -4.68
CA PRO A 10 -13.73 5.47 -4.46
C PRO A 10 -13.51 4.66 -5.74
N SER A 11 -14.16 5.02 -6.83
CA SER A 11 -14.03 4.33 -8.11
C SER A 11 -13.17 5.06 -9.13
N ASP A 12 -12.64 6.24 -8.78
CA ASP A 12 -11.78 7.03 -9.67
C ASP A 12 -10.31 6.59 -9.53
N GLU A 13 -10.01 5.40 -10.05
CA GLU A 13 -8.67 4.84 -9.95
C GLU A 13 -7.61 5.69 -10.69
N VAL A 14 -7.97 6.27 -11.82
CA VAL A 14 -7.05 7.13 -12.58
C VAL A 14 -6.72 8.40 -11.79
N GLY A 15 -7.73 9.03 -11.21
CA GLY A 15 -7.54 10.22 -10.38
C GLY A 15 -6.75 9.94 -9.13
N LEU A 16 -7.03 8.80 -8.46
CA LEU A 16 -6.29 8.37 -7.28
C LEU A 16 -4.81 8.11 -7.60
N ALA A 17 -4.54 7.42 -8.69
CA ALA A 17 -3.16 7.14 -9.11
C ALA A 17 -2.41 8.42 -9.42
N ALA A 18 -3.03 9.36 -10.13
CA ALA A 18 -2.43 10.64 -10.46
C ALA A 18 -2.16 11.49 -9.22
N TYR A 19 -3.10 11.50 -8.28
CA TYR A 19 -2.93 12.19 -7.01
C TYR A 19 -1.77 11.61 -6.21
N PHE A 20 -1.68 10.29 -6.15
CA PHE A 20 -0.60 9.59 -5.46
C PHE A 20 0.76 9.93 -6.08
N GLU A 21 0.87 9.92 -7.40
CA GLU A 21 2.12 10.27 -8.10
C GLU A 21 2.58 11.68 -7.75
N LYS A 22 1.65 12.62 -7.72
CA LYS A 22 1.95 14.01 -7.39
C LYS A 22 2.37 14.19 -5.94
N HIS A 23 1.77 13.44 -5.03
CA HIS A 23 1.99 13.56 -3.59
C HIS A 23 2.74 12.37 -2.99
N HIS A 24 3.42 11.58 -3.81
CA HIS A 24 4.11 10.36 -3.37
C HIS A 24 5.05 10.61 -2.19
N SER A 25 5.79 11.70 -2.21
CA SER A 25 6.73 12.05 -1.13
C SER A 25 6.06 12.36 0.20
N ASP A 26 4.75 12.62 0.20
CA ASP A 26 3.98 12.90 1.42
C ASP A 26 3.53 11.61 2.13
N TYR A 27 3.64 10.47 1.47
CA TYR A 27 3.23 9.18 2.01
C TYR A 27 4.45 8.41 2.50
N HIS A 28 4.71 8.53 3.80
CA HIS A 28 5.79 7.83 4.48
C HIS A 28 5.25 7.05 5.67
N TRP A 29 5.84 5.90 5.94
CA TRP A 29 5.55 5.16 7.16
C TRP A 29 6.37 5.78 8.30
N LYS A 30 5.77 5.96 9.47
CA LYS A 30 6.51 6.41 10.66
C LYS A 30 7.64 5.46 11.00
N VAL A 31 7.38 4.16 10.85
CA VAL A 31 8.36 3.10 10.99
C VAL A 31 8.38 2.35 9.66
N PRO A 32 9.56 2.08 9.08
CA PRO A 32 9.63 1.33 7.83
C PRO A 32 8.91 0.00 7.95
N ARG A 33 8.30 -0.46 6.86
CA ARG A 33 7.66 -1.76 6.76
C ARG A 33 8.55 -2.73 6.02
N TYR A 34 8.35 -4.02 6.24
CA TYR A 34 9.06 -5.07 5.51
C TYR A 34 8.19 -5.56 4.37
N LYS A 35 8.64 -5.36 3.14
CA LYS A 35 7.95 -5.85 1.95
C LYS A 35 8.64 -7.13 1.49
N GLY A 36 7.98 -8.25 1.68
CA GLY A 36 8.59 -9.52 1.32
C GLY A 36 7.78 -10.72 1.76
N ILE A 37 8.47 -11.84 1.86
CA ILE A 37 7.89 -13.12 2.21
C ILE A 37 8.65 -13.77 3.35
N VAL A 38 7.90 -14.41 4.26
CA VAL A 38 8.43 -15.21 5.34
C VAL A 38 8.20 -16.67 4.98
N LEU A 39 9.25 -17.46 4.96
CA LEU A 39 9.20 -18.87 4.61
C LEU A 39 9.51 -19.73 5.85
N HIS A 40 8.62 -20.64 6.17
CA HIS A 40 8.85 -21.65 7.18
C HIS A 40 8.98 -23.01 6.50
N THR A 41 10.09 -23.69 6.72
CA THR A 41 10.40 -24.93 6.01
C THR A 41 10.71 -26.07 6.96
N THR A 42 10.59 -27.29 6.44
CA THR A 42 10.87 -28.51 7.19
C THR A 42 12.37 -28.75 7.42
N THR A 43 13.22 -28.20 6.53
CA THR A 43 14.68 -28.32 6.65
C THR A 43 15.33 -26.97 6.32
N LYS A 44 16.52 -26.78 6.88
CA LYS A 44 17.33 -25.57 6.60
C LYS A 44 17.74 -25.48 5.13
N LYS A 45 18.09 -26.61 4.54
CA LYS A 45 18.47 -26.73 3.13
C LYS A 45 17.33 -26.28 2.22
N LEU A 46 16.12 -26.73 2.54
CA LEU A 46 14.92 -26.36 1.77
C LEU A 46 14.64 -24.87 1.85
N GLY A 47 14.84 -24.26 3.02
CA GLY A 47 14.70 -22.83 3.20
C GLY A 47 15.63 -22.05 2.29
N LYS A 48 16.89 -22.46 2.22
CA LYS A 48 17.88 -21.83 1.32
C LYS A 48 17.51 -22.00 -0.14
N GLN A 49 17.07 -23.21 -0.52
CA GLN A 49 16.65 -23.52 -1.89
C GLN A 49 15.43 -22.68 -2.29
N ALA A 50 14.43 -22.60 -1.42
CA ALA A 50 13.21 -21.83 -1.67
C ALA A 50 13.53 -20.35 -1.84
N ARG A 51 14.36 -19.79 -0.95
CA ARG A 51 14.79 -18.39 -1.03
C ARG A 51 15.49 -18.09 -2.34
N LYS A 52 16.44 -18.95 -2.72
CA LYS A 52 17.18 -18.79 -3.97
C LYS A 52 16.28 -18.86 -5.19
N PHE A 53 15.33 -19.81 -5.18
CA PHE A 53 14.36 -19.97 -6.26
C PHE A 53 13.48 -18.74 -6.41
N LEU A 54 12.90 -18.27 -5.31
CA LEU A 54 12.02 -17.09 -5.33
C LEU A 54 12.76 -15.81 -5.70
N LYS A 55 14.01 -15.68 -5.31
CA LYS A 55 14.83 -14.53 -5.64
C LYS A 55 14.98 -14.35 -7.16
N SER A 56 14.90 -15.43 -7.92
CA SER A 56 14.98 -15.40 -9.39
C SER A 56 13.64 -15.04 -10.05
N LEU A 57 12.57 -14.90 -9.29
CA LEU A 57 11.22 -14.62 -9.78
C LEU A 57 10.73 -13.25 -9.34
N PRO A 58 9.80 -12.64 -10.11
CA PRO A 58 9.10 -11.44 -9.64
C PRO A 58 8.28 -11.74 -8.38
N GLU A 59 8.13 -10.74 -7.51
CA GLU A 59 7.39 -10.89 -6.27
C GLU A 59 5.96 -11.41 -6.47
N GLU A 60 5.32 -10.98 -7.56
CA GLU A 60 3.94 -11.34 -7.88
C GLU A 60 3.78 -12.84 -8.13
N GLU A 61 4.86 -13.53 -8.47
CA GLU A 61 4.84 -14.95 -8.78
C GLU A 61 5.23 -15.84 -7.60
N TRP A 62 5.72 -15.28 -6.51
CA TRP A 62 6.26 -16.05 -5.38
C TRP A 62 5.25 -17.04 -4.82
N GLN A 63 4.06 -16.60 -4.44
CA GLN A 63 3.05 -17.47 -3.85
C GLN A 63 2.61 -18.58 -4.79
N ASN A 64 2.42 -18.25 -6.06
CA ASN A 64 1.98 -19.20 -7.07
C ASN A 64 3.07 -20.23 -7.40
N ALA A 65 4.35 -19.88 -7.25
CA ALA A 65 5.46 -20.75 -7.55
C ALA A 65 5.75 -21.78 -6.44
N ILE A 66 5.45 -21.44 -5.19
CA ILE A 66 5.75 -22.30 -4.03
C ILE A 66 4.98 -23.60 -4.08
N ARG A 67 3.70 -23.55 -4.38
CA ARG A 67 2.83 -24.71 -4.35
C ARG A 67 3.28 -25.84 -5.31
N PRO A 68 3.48 -25.56 -6.62
CA PRO A 68 3.90 -26.63 -7.54
C PRO A 68 5.35 -27.05 -7.35
N THR A 69 6.21 -26.19 -6.84
CA THR A 69 7.64 -26.47 -6.71
C THR A 69 7.99 -27.22 -5.42
N PHE A 70 7.40 -26.80 -4.29
CA PHE A 70 7.78 -27.31 -2.97
C PHE A 70 6.67 -28.09 -2.27
N ASN A 71 5.42 -27.81 -2.58
CA ASN A 71 4.25 -28.37 -1.88
C ASN A 71 3.40 -29.29 -2.77
N ALA A 72 3.93 -29.73 -3.90
CA ALA A 72 3.17 -30.54 -4.85
C ALA A 72 2.73 -31.89 -4.29
N LYS A 73 3.60 -32.55 -3.54
CA LYS A 73 3.31 -33.86 -2.94
C LYS A 73 2.96 -33.74 -1.47
N THR A 74 3.80 -33.06 -0.71
CA THR A 74 3.61 -32.79 0.71
C THR A 74 3.91 -31.35 0.99
N ARG A 75 3.29 -30.81 2.02
CA ARG A 75 3.51 -29.43 2.43
C ARG A 75 4.86 -29.32 3.15
N GLN A 76 5.86 -28.79 2.46
CA GLN A 76 7.21 -28.60 2.97
C GLN A 76 7.54 -27.16 3.28
N VAL A 77 6.81 -26.21 2.69
CA VAL A 77 7.03 -24.78 2.84
C VAL A 77 5.71 -24.11 3.20
N GLN A 78 5.73 -23.33 4.27
CA GLN A 78 4.63 -22.46 4.63
C GLN A 78 5.10 -21.02 4.44
N ALA A 79 4.35 -20.23 3.69
CA ALA A 79 4.76 -18.89 3.32
C ALA A 79 3.69 -17.86 3.63
N GLU A 80 4.14 -16.70 4.10
CA GLU A 80 3.30 -15.52 4.26
C GLU A 80 4.00 -14.35 3.58
N GLN A 81 3.32 -13.76 2.61
CA GLN A 81 3.85 -12.63 1.83
C GLN A 81 3.01 -11.40 2.06
N GLY A 82 3.66 -10.25 2.16
CA GLY A 82 2.94 -9.00 2.33
C GLY A 82 3.85 -7.84 2.68
N LEU A 83 3.20 -6.77 3.08
CA LEU A 83 3.84 -5.56 3.59
C LEU A 83 3.64 -5.54 5.10
N PHE A 84 4.66 -5.97 5.83
CA PHE A 84 4.58 -6.16 7.27
C PHE A 84 4.99 -4.89 8.03
N ALA A 85 4.07 -4.39 8.84
CA ALA A 85 4.36 -3.37 9.84
C ALA A 85 4.81 -4.06 11.14
N PRO A 86 5.49 -3.35 12.05
CA PRO A 86 5.76 -3.90 13.38
C PRO A 86 4.45 -4.35 14.04
N GLY A 87 4.43 -5.60 14.52
CA GLY A 87 3.26 -6.22 15.12
C GLY A 87 2.43 -7.10 14.19
N ASP A 88 2.68 -7.07 12.88
CA ASP A 88 1.92 -7.86 11.91
C ASP A 88 2.34 -9.33 11.88
N ASN A 89 3.62 -9.61 12.09
CA ASN A 89 4.16 -10.96 12.07
C ASN A 89 5.30 -11.06 13.08
N ALA A 90 5.19 -11.97 14.04
CA ALA A 90 6.16 -12.12 15.11
C ALA A 90 7.57 -12.45 14.62
N TYR A 91 7.69 -13.25 13.56
CA TYR A 91 8.99 -13.62 12.98
C TYR A 91 9.66 -12.46 12.28
N VAL A 92 8.88 -11.65 11.58
CA VAL A 92 9.37 -10.40 10.98
C VAL A 92 9.79 -9.44 12.07
N ASP A 93 9.01 -9.31 13.14
CA ASP A 93 9.34 -8.44 14.26
C ASP A 93 10.70 -8.79 14.86
N GLU A 94 10.93 -10.09 15.11
CA GLU A 94 12.19 -10.55 15.71
C GLU A 94 13.38 -10.32 14.78
N GLU A 95 13.29 -10.79 13.55
CA GLU A 95 14.43 -10.78 12.61
C GLU A 95 14.66 -9.40 11.96
N ILE A 96 13.61 -8.75 11.53
CA ILE A 96 13.71 -7.52 10.74
C ILE A 96 13.66 -6.27 11.62
N PHE A 97 12.71 -6.22 12.55
CA PHE A 97 12.51 -5.05 13.41
C PHE A 97 13.23 -5.16 14.74
N LYS A 98 13.84 -6.32 15.03
CA LYS A 98 14.61 -6.59 16.26
C LYS A 98 13.77 -6.39 17.51
N LYS A 99 12.53 -6.83 17.47
CA LYS A 99 11.58 -6.73 18.58
C LYS A 99 10.97 -8.10 18.89
N GLY A 100 10.93 -8.45 20.18
CA GLY A 100 10.31 -9.67 20.64
C GLY A 100 11.16 -10.90 20.38
N LYS A 101 10.60 -12.06 20.70
CA LYS A 101 11.22 -13.36 20.50
C LYS A 101 10.14 -14.32 20.00
N THR A 102 10.56 -15.27 19.17
CA THR A 102 9.65 -16.28 18.61
C THR A 102 10.17 -17.66 18.91
N GLU A 103 9.23 -18.63 18.89
CA GLU A 103 9.54 -20.05 18.96
C GLU A 103 9.49 -20.61 17.54
N PRO A 104 10.33 -21.62 17.21
CA PRO A 104 10.21 -22.29 15.91
C PRO A 104 8.84 -22.94 15.74
N MET A 105 8.30 -22.91 14.53
CA MET A 105 7.03 -23.57 14.24
C MET A 105 7.19 -25.09 14.37
N THR A 106 6.18 -25.74 14.92
CA THR A 106 6.24 -27.18 15.26
C THR A 106 6.62 -28.04 14.07
N SER A 107 5.98 -27.85 12.92
CA SER A 107 6.22 -28.67 11.72
C SER A 107 7.20 -28.05 10.74
N PHE A 108 7.46 -26.74 10.88
CA PHE A 108 8.31 -25.97 9.97
C PHE A 108 9.26 -25.10 10.79
N PRO A 109 10.26 -25.72 11.43
CA PRO A 109 11.09 -25.00 12.42
C PRO A 109 12.11 -24.03 11.82
N PHE A 110 12.37 -24.11 10.52
CA PHE A 110 13.36 -23.24 9.87
C PHE A 110 12.66 -22.08 9.19
N THR A 111 13.04 -20.87 9.54
CA THR A 111 12.43 -19.63 9.02
C THR A 111 13.43 -18.87 8.18
N THR A 112 12.99 -18.44 7.01
CA THR A 112 13.81 -17.70 6.04
C THR A 112 13.01 -16.50 5.53
N PHE A 113 13.72 -15.41 5.23
CA PHE A 113 13.11 -14.17 4.79
C PHE A 113 13.64 -13.76 3.43
N LEU A 114 12.78 -13.21 2.60
CA LEU A 114 13.17 -12.61 1.32
C LEU A 114 12.35 -11.34 1.11
N GLY A 115 13.04 -10.21 0.99
CA GLY A 115 12.38 -8.91 0.82
C GLY A 115 13.26 -7.79 1.30
N GLU A 116 12.66 -6.63 1.49
CA GLU A 116 13.39 -5.43 1.91
C GLU A 116 12.51 -4.51 2.76
N LYS A 117 13.15 -3.66 3.56
CA LYS A 117 12.46 -2.61 4.29
C LYS A 117 12.15 -1.46 3.34
N VAL A 118 10.91 -0.95 3.41
CA VAL A 118 10.47 0.19 2.61
C VAL A 118 9.99 1.30 3.53
N LYS A 119 10.36 2.53 3.20
CA LYS A 119 10.04 3.70 4.01
C LYS A 119 8.66 4.26 3.74
N GLY A 120 8.10 3.97 2.58
CA GLY A 120 6.79 4.45 2.18
C GLY A 120 6.20 3.57 1.10
N PRO A 121 4.94 3.82 0.72
CA PRO A 121 4.28 3.02 -0.29
C PRO A 121 4.89 3.22 -1.68
N GLU A 122 5.00 2.14 -2.44
CA GLU A 122 5.45 2.18 -3.83
C GLU A 122 4.30 2.42 -4.79
N THR A 123 3.12 1.91 -4.43
CA THR A 123 1.91 2.04 -5.25
C THR A 123 0.78 2.66 -4.42
N TYR A 124 -0.15 3.33 -5.11
CA TYR A 124 -1.29 3.95 -4.44
C TYR A 124 -2.19 2.90 -3.76
N GLN A 125 -2.18 1.68 -4.23
CA GLN A 125 -3.00 0.60 -3.68
C GLN A 125 -2.64 0.28 -2.23
N GLU A 126 -1.37 0.43 -1.86
CA GLU A 126 -0.88 0.17 -0.50
C GLU A 126 -1.44 1.15 0.54
N VAL A 127 -1.84 2.33 0.10
CA VAL A 127 -2.41 3.37 0.96
C VAL A 127 -3.77 3.85 0.45
N ARG A 128 -4.47 3.01 -0.32
CA ARG A 128 -5.71 3.40 -0.98
C ARG A 128 -6.75 3.99 -0.01
N GLY A 129 -6.95 3.39 1.14
CA GLY A 129 -7.89 3.89 2.12
C GLY A 129 -7.59 5.31 2.59
N LEU A 130 -6.34 5.56 2.93
CA LEU A 130 -5.88 6.89 3.32
C LEU A 130 -5.92 7.86 2.13
N LEU A 131 -5.51 7.38 0.97
CA LEU A 131 -5.46 8.16 -0.26
C LEU A 131 -6.85 8.64 -0.70
N VAL A 132 -7.86 7.78 -0.57
CA VAL A 132 -9.26 8.14 -0.89
C VAL A 132 -9.69 9.33 -0.05
N GLY A 133 -9.42 9.30 1.26
CA GLY A 133 -9.75 10.42 2.15
C GLY A 133 -9.05 11.71 1.76
N ASP A 134 -7.76 11.63 1.48
CA ASP A 134 -6.96 12.80 1.09
C ASP A 134 -7.42 13.36 -0.27
N TYR A 135 -7.75 12.50 -1.22
CA TYR A 135 -8.22 12.90 -2.53
C TYR A 135 -9.61 13.55 -2.44
N GLN A 136 -10.49 13.02 -1.59
CA GLN A 136 -11.79 13.64 -1.34
C GLN A 136 -11.62 15.05 -0.79
N ASN A 137 -10.75 15.24 0.18
CA ASN A 137 -10.47 16.55 0.75
C ASN A 137 -9.91 17.51 -0.30
N TYR A 138 -9.02 17.03 -1.15
CA TYR A 138 -8.45 17.81 -2.25
C TYR A 138 -9.53 18.29 -3.21
N LEU A 139 -10.44 17.40 -3.62
CA LEU A 139 -11.52 17.74 -4.53
C LEU A 139 -12.50 18.73 -3.88
N GLU A 140 -12.81 18.51 -2.60
CA GLU A 140 -13.69 19.40 -1.86
C GLU A 140 -13.11 20.80 -1.73
N GLU A 141 -11.84 20.91 -1.38
CA GLU A 141 -11.15 22.21 -1.31
C GLU A 141 -11.14 22.90 -2.65
N ARG A 142 -10.91 22.15 -3.71
CA ARG A 142 -10.91 22.67 -5.07
C ARG A 142 -12.29 23.17 -5.48
N TRP A 143 -13.34 22.45 -5.12
CA TRP A 143 -14.71 22.82 -5.37
C TRP A 143 -15.09 24.09 -4.62
N ILE A 144 -14.72 24.20 -3.34
CA ILE A 144 -14.95 25.39 -2.53
C ILE A 144 -14.22 26.61 -3.14
N ALA A 145 -12.98 26.43 -3.56
CA ALA A 145 -12.22 27.47 -4.21
C ALA A 145 -12.89 27.97 -5.50
N GLN A 146 -13.45 27.06 -6.30
CA GLN A 146 -14.21 27.41 -7.50
C GLN A 146 -15.47 28.21 -7.14
N LEU A 147 -16.20 27.79 -6.12
CA LEU A 147 -17.38 28.51 -5.66
C LEU A 147 -17.06 29.95 -5.22
N ARG A 148 -15.99 30.10 -4.45
CA ARG A 148 -15.54 31.42 -4.00
C ARG A 148 -15.15 32.29 -5.16
N SER A 149 -14.45 31.76 -6.14
CA SER A 149 -14.04 32.47 -7.34
C SER A 149 -15.27 32.90 -8.17
N THR A 150 -16.20 31.95 -8.35
CA THR A 150 -17.45 32.24 -9.06
C THR A 150 -18.29 33.32 -8.36
N ALA A 151 -18.39 33.21 -7.03
CA ALA A 151 -19.13 34.20 -6.23
C ALA A 151 -18.53 35.58 -6.36
N LYS A 152 -17.20 35.71 -6.35
CA LYS A 152 -16.52 36.98 -6.55
C LYS A 152 -16.81 37.57 -7.92
N VAL A 153 -16.79 36.73 -8.96
CA VAL A 153 -17.10 37.18 -10.33
C VAL A 153 -18.54 37.65 -10.42
N GLU A 154 -19.47 36.89 -9.81
CA GLU A 154 -20.88 37.26 -9.78
C GLU A 154 -21.10 38.60 -9.06
N ILE A 155 -20.45 38.80 -7.93
CA ILE A 155 -20.54 40.07 -7.19
C ILE A 155 -20.04 41.22 -8.05
N ASN A 156 -18.94 41.07 -8.75
CA ASN A 156 -18.39 42.08 -9.64
C ASN A 156 -19.33 42.35 -10.80
N GLN A 157 -19.96 41.34 -11.36
CA GLN A 157 -20.94 41.49 -12.45
C GLN A 157 -22.18 42.21 -11.97
N GLU A 158 -22.64 41.96 -10.75
CA GLU A 158 -23.78 42.66 -10.20
C GLU A 158 -23.50 44.13 -9.97
N VAL A 159 -22.32 44.48 -9.52
CA VAL A 159 -21.89 45.87 -9.40
C VAL A 159 -21.92 46.52 -10.77
N LEU A 160 -21.38 45.85 -11.77
CA LEU A 160 -21.44 46.35 -13.16
C LEU A 160 -22.86 46.44 -13.67
N LYS A 161 -23.71 45.47 -13.34
CA LYS A 161 -25.14 45.54 -13.70
C LYS A 161 -25.83 46.74 -13.12
N THR A 162 -25.56 47.01 -11.85
CA THR A 162 -26.11 48.20 -11.18
C THR A 162 -25.73 49.48 -11.91
N VAL A 163 -24.48 49.57 -12.37
CA VAL A 163 -23.97 50.73 -13.11
C VAL A 163 -24.40 50.69 -14.57
N ASN A 164 -24.30 49.52 -15.22
CA ASN A 164 -24.51 49.36 -16.66
C ASN A 164 -25.87 48.81 -17.05
N LYS A 165 -26.71 48.49 -16.11
CA LYS A 165 -28.03 47.94 -16.36
C LYS A 165 -28.04 46.58 -17.02
N HIS A 166 -27.06 45.80 -16.74
CA HIS A 166 -27.09 44.48 -17.35
C HIS A 166 -27.69 43.37 -16.52
#